data_19364f8559c0dcb0145bd1d14c12e524
#
_entry.id   19364f8559c0dcb0145bd1d14c12e524
#
_cell.length_a   1.000
_cell.length_b   1.000
_cell.length_c   1.000
_cell.angle_alpha   90.00
_cell.angle_beta   90.00
_cell.angle_gamma   90.00
#
_symmetry.space_group_name_H-M   'P 1'
#
loop_
_entity.id
_entity.type
_entity.pdbx_description
1 polymer ?
#
loop_
_entity_poly.entity_id
_entity_poly.type
_entity_poly.pdbx_seq_one_letter_code
_entity_poly.pdbx_strand_id
1 'polypeptide(L)'
;GRQRASIEKVFTPVLDDISFISENGTCIHSKDYQYVDVIDPEIVRTYIEEARQFPGCEIAINKDNMTYMENIGIYQHLVGDYGYRGDLVDDVLGNPEGVCKMSIFHHNCAEDVVGDEFIKRWGKKMNVVVSGKCWVDCANKGANKGSALRHFQEEYGITPDETLAFGDNLNDIEMLKRASHSFAVENARDEVKEAA
;
A
#
# COMPACT_ATOMS: atom_id res chain seq x y z
N GLY A 1 0.33 5.49 0.36
CA GLY A 1 -0.19 4.28 -0.07
C GLY A 1 -1.58 4.24 -0.68
N ARG A 2 -1.97 5.22 -1.49
CA ARG A 2 -3.28 5.21 -2.17
C ARG A 2 -3.29 4.27 -3.36
N GLN A 3 -4.49 3.82 -3.74
CA GLN A 3 -4.75 3.14 -4.99
C GLN A 3 -4.55 4.10 -6.19
N ARG A 4 -4.10 3.57 -7.33
CA ARG A 4 -3.85 4.36 -8.55
C ARG A 4 -5.06 5.17 -8.98
N ALA A 5 -6.26 4.60 -9.02
CA ALA A 5 -7.49 5.31 -9.40
C ALA A 5 -7.76 6.57 -8.56
N SER A 6 -7.42 6.55 -7.27
CA SER A 6 -7.51 7.71 -6.39
C SER A 6 -6.47 8.78 -6.72
N ILE A 7 -5.26 8.36 -7.10
CA ILE A 7 -4.16 9.28 -7.47
C ILE A 7 -4.45 9.92 -8.84
N GLU A 8 -4.88 9.13 -9.82
CA GLU A 8 -5.21 9.60 -11.18
C GLU A 8 -6.21 10.76 -11.19
N LYS A 9 -7.21 10.73 -10.28
CA LYS A 9 -8.19 11.82 -10.14
C LYS A 9 -7.56 13.18 -9.81
N VAL A 10 -6.45 13.17 -9.07
CA VAL A 10 -5.73 14.39 -8.67
C VAL A 10 -4.83 14.89 -9.81
N PHE A 11 -4.27 13.99 -10.61
CA PHE A 11 -3.30 14.29 -11.65
C PHE A 11 -3.87 14.23 -13.07
N THR A 12 -5.20 14.28 -13.22
CA THR A 12 -5.91 14.18 -14.51
C THR A 12 -5.26 15.00 -15.65
N PRO A 13 -4.79 16.25 -15.47
CA PRO A 13 -4.22 17.02 -16.56
C PRO A 13 -2.87 16.52 -17.11
N VAL A 14 -2.17 15.63 -16.37
CA VAL A 14 -0.80 15.20 -16.67
C VAL A 14 -0.63 13.68 -16.64
N LEU A 15 -1.72 12.91 -16.76
CA LEU A 15 -1.70 11.45 -16.64
C LEU A 15 -0.75 10.76 -17.62
N ASP A 16 -0.63 11.29 -18.83
CA ASP A 16 0.21 10.72 -19.89
C ASP A 16 1.71 11.02 -19.70
N ASP A 17 2.04 11.96 -18.82
CA ASP A 17 3.40 12.45 -18.60
C ASP A 17 4.02 11.91 -17.30
N ILE A 18 3.27 11.17 -16.48
CA ILE A 18 3.72 10.69 -15.18
C ILE A 18 3.59 9.18 -15.04
N SER A 19 4.39 8.63 -14.15
CA SER A 19 4.30 7.24 -13.72
C SER A 19 3.81 7.16 -12.29
N PHE A 20 3.20 6.03 -11.91
CA PHE A 20 2.59 5.85 -10.61
C PHE A 20 3.27 4.73 -9.83
N ILE A 21 3.66 5.01 -8.59
CA ILE A 21 3.92 4.02 -7.56
C ILE A 21 2.76 4.09 -6.57
N SER A 22 1.94 3.05 -6.54
CA SER A 22 0.71 2.99 -5.73
C SER A 22 0.77 1.83 -4.72
N GLU A 23 -0.27 1.71 -3.88
CA GLU A 23 -0.42 0.65 -2.88
C GLU A 23 0.82 0.44 -2.00
N ASN A 24 1.43 1.55 -1.51
CA ASN A 24 2.67 1.54 -0.72
C ASN A 24 3.88 0.90 -1.43
N GLY A 25 3.90 0.89 -2.75
CA GLY A 25 5.00 0.37 -3.54
C GLY A 25 4.80 -1.05 -4.07
N THR A 26 3.61 -1.64 -3.90
CA THR A 26 3.32 -2.96 -4.49
C THR A 26 2.93 -2.89 -5.95
N CYS A 27 2.59 -1.71 -6.46
CA CYS A 27 2.21 -1.51 -7.86
C CYS A 27 2.97 -0.35 -8.49
N ILE A 28 3.51 -0.57 -9.69
CA ILE A 28 4.14 0.46 -10.53
C ILE A 28 3.43 0.45 -11.88
N HIS A 29 3.09 1.64 -12.37
CA HIS A 29 2.48 1.83 -13.68
C HIS A 29 3.13 3.01 -14.39
N SER A 30 3.64 2.77 -15.57
CA SER A 30 4.08 3.78 -16.51
C SER A 30 3.51 3.46 -17.90
N LYS A 31 3.86 4.28 -18.89
CA LYS A 31 3.40 4.11 -20.26
C LYS A 31 3.77 2.73 -20.83
N ASP A 32 4.99 2.28 -20.55
CA ASP A 32 5.58 1.10 -21.19
C ASP A 32 5.95 0.00 -20.17
N TYR A 33 5.69 0.22 -18.87
CA TYR A 33 6.06 -0.71 -17.81
C TYR A 33 4.96 -0.84 -16.76
N GLN A 34 4.66 -2.08 -16.39
CA GLN A 34 3.76 -2.40 -15.30
C GLN A 34 4.38 -3.49 -14.43
N TYR A 35 4.33 -3.27 -13.11
CA TYR A 35 4.75 -4.24 -12.12
C TYR A 35 3.71 -4.32 -11.01
N VAL A 36 3.37 -5.54 -10.58
CA VAL A 36 2.51 -5.82 -9.43
C VAL A 36 3.18 -6.89 -8.58
N ASP A 37 3.48 -6.55 -7.32
CA ASP A 37 4.05 -7.48 -6.34
C ASP A 37 2.97 -8.35 -5.72
N VAL A 38 2.69 -9.49 -6.37
CA VAL A 38 1.58 -10.38 -6.02
C VAL A 38 1.94 -11.27 -4.83
N ILE A 39 1.06 -11.35 -3.85
CA ILE A 39 1.15 -12.22 -2.67
C ILE A 39 0.70 -13.63 -3.05
N ASP A 40 1.39 -14.65 -2.50
CA ASP A 40 0.98 -16.04 -2.63
C ASP A 40 -0.47 -16.24 -2.14
N PRO A 41 -1.37 -16.84 -2.95
CA PRO A 41 -2.77 -17.04 -2.59
C PRO A 41 -2.99 -17.81 -1.28
N GLU A 42 -2.11 -18.74 -0.91
CA GLU A 42 -2.20 -19.47 0.36
C GLU A 42 -1.88 -18.56 1.55
N ILE A 43 -0.95 -17.61 1.37
CA ILE A 43 -0.69 -16.58 2.39
C ILE A 43 -1.91 -15.68 2.53
N VAL A 44 -2.52 -15.27 1.40
CA VAL A 44 -3.75 -14.45 1.41
C VAL A 44 -4.85 -15.17 2.20
N ARG A 45 -5.12 -16.44 1.91
CA ARG A 45 -6.13 -17.24 2.62
C ARG A 45 -5.86 -17.27 4.12
N THR A 46 -4.67 -17.70 4.51
CA THR A 46 -4.31 -17.83 5.92
C THR A 46 -4.43 -16.52 6.69
N TYR A 47 -3.92 -15.44 6.10
CA TYR A 47 -3.96 -14.11 6.71
C TYR A 47 -5.39 -13.61 6.91
N ILE A 48 -6.24 -13.75 5.89
CA ILE A 48 -7.64 -13.30 5.94
C ILE A 48 -8.46 -14.16 6.92
N GLU A 49 -8.28 -15.48 6.92
CA GLU A 49 -8.94 -16.37 7.88
C GLU A 49 -8.57 -16.04 9.34
N GLU A 50 -7.30 -15.71 9.61
CA GLU A 50 -6.88 -15.23 10.93
C GLU A 50 -7.51 -13.86 11.25
N ALA A 51 -7.53 -12.90 10.31
CA ALA A 51 -8.11 -11.59 10.52
C ALA A 51 -9.61 -11.63 10.86
N ARG A 52 -10.35 -12.55 10.25
CA ARG A 52 -11.78 -12.78 10.52
C ARG A 52 -12.07 -13.27 11.95
N GLN A 53 -11.06 -13.74 12.69
CA GLN A 53 -11.21 -14.16 14.09
C GLN A 53 -11.34 -12.96 15.05
N PHE A 54 -10.97 -11.75 14.61
CA PHE A 54 -11.00 -10.55 15.43
C PHE A 54 -12.33 -9.82 15.25
N PRO A 55 -13.16 -9.71 16.31
CA PRO A 55 -14.46 -9.05 16.20
C PRO A 55 -14.36 -7.59 15.73
N GLY A 56 -15.23 -7.21 14.80
CA GLY A 56 -15.30 -5.84 14.28
C GLY A 56 -14.24 -5.49 13.24
N CYS A 57 -13.37 -6.43 12.88
CA CYS A 57 -12.45 -6.27 11.77
C CYS A 57 -13.16 -6.46 10.43
N GLU A 58 -12.96 -5.54 9.53
CA GLU A 58 -13.41 -5.59 8.15
C GLU A 58 -12.20 -5.72 7.23
N ILE A 59 -12.35 -6.40 6.10
CA ILE A 59 -11.25 -6.78 5.24
C ILE A 59 -11.41 -6.17 3.86
N ALA A 60 -10.30 -5.65 3.32
CA ALA A 60 -10.16 -5.29 1.93
C ALA A 60 -8.94 -5.98 1.32
N ILE A 61 -9.07 -6.49 0.10
CA ILE A 61 -7.93 -6.96 -0.70
C ILE A 61 -7.77 -6.09 -1.94
N ASN A 62 -6.53 -5.76 -2.25
CA ASN A 62 -6.17 -4.91 -3.38
C ASN A 62 -5.47 -5.75 -4.45
N LYS A 63 -5.96 -5.63 -5.68
CA LYS A 63 -5.40 -6.26 -6.88
C LYS A 63 -5.17 -5.15 -7.90
N ASP A 64 -3.91 -4.83 -8.18
CA ASP A 64 -3.59 -3.72 -9.08
C ASP A 64 -4.44 -2.47 -8.78
N ASN A 65 -5.33 -2.08 -9.66
CA ASN A 65 -6.19 -0.89 -9.55
C ASN A 65 -7.63 -1.21 -9.13
N MET A 66 -7.86 -2.32 -8.41
CA MET A 66 -9.17 -2.73 -7.88
C MET A 66 -9.06 -3.17 -6.41
N THR A 67 -10.05 -2.79 -5.62
CA THR A 67 -10.18 -3.21 -4.22
C THR A 67 -11.48 -3.99 -4.03
N TYR A 68 -11.41 -5.14 -3.39
CA TYR A 68 -12.57 -5.99 -3.10
C TYR A 68 -12.82 -6.01 -1.61
N MET A 69 -14.08 -5.87 -1.21
CA MET A 69 -14.53 -5.75 0.19
C MET A 69 -15.83 -6.53 0.40
N GLU A 70 -16.05 -6.99 1.63
CA GLU A 70 -17.28 -7.72 2.01
C GLU A 70 -18.30 -6.83 2.72
N ASN A 71 -17.86 -5.67 3.23
CA ASN A 71 -18.68 -4.81 4.06
C ASN A 71 -18.99 -3.47 3.39
N ILE A 72 -20.26 -3.06 3.47
CA ILE A 72 -20.72 -1.80 2.89
C ILE A 72 -20.09 -0.58 3.57
N GLY A 73 -19.75 -0.67 4.86
CA GLY A 73 -19.11 0.43 5.58
C GLY A 73 -17.72 0.76 5.05
N ILE A 74 -16.88 -0.27 4.90
CA ILE A 74 -15.53 -0.10 4.33
C ILE A 74 -15.61 0.30 2.85
N TYR A 75 -16.61 -0.22 2.11
CA TYR A 75 -16.85 0.17 0.71
C TYR A 75 -17.15 1.67 0.60
N GLN A 76 -18.09 2.18 1.40
CA GLN A 76 -18.44 3.61 1.39
C GLN A 76 -17.23 4.48 1.74
N HIS A 77 -16.43 4.05 2.70
CA HIS A 77 -15.22 4.76 3.10
C HIS A 77 -14.17 4.77 1.99
N LEU A 78 -13.82 3.62 1.43
CA LEU A 78 -12.78 3.54 0.40
C LEU A 78 -13.22 4.15 -0.95
N VAL A 79 -14.41 3.80 -1.42
CA VAL A 79 -14.89 4.24 -2.73
C VAL A 79 -15.47 5.66 -2.65
N GLY A 80 -16.25 5.96 -1.59
CA GLY A 80 -16.87 7.27 -1.39
C GLY A 80 -15.86 8.35 -0.99
N ASP A 81 -15.16 8.14 0.13
CA ASP A 81 -14.31 9.19 0.72
C ASP A 81 -12.92 9.25 0.07
N TYR A 82 -12.28 8.09 -0.18
CA TYR A 82 -10.95 8.03 -0.78
C TYR A 82 -10.93 7.95 -2.30
N GLY A 83 -12.08 7.70 -2.93
CA GLY A 83 -12.22 7.65 -4.39
C GLY A 83 -11.54 6.44 -5.03
N TYR A 84 -11.44 5.33 -4.30
CA TYR A 84 -10.93 4.08 -4.83
C TYR A 84 -11.87 3.50 -5.90
N ARG A 85 -11.34 2.67 -6.77
CA ARG A 85 -12.11 1.76 -7.60
C ARG A 85 -12.27 0.46 -6.82
N GLY A 86 -13.50 0.01 -6.60
CA GLY A 86 -13.72 -1.19 -5.79
C GLY A 86 -15.11 -1.79 -5.98
N ASP A 87 -15.23 -3.06 -5.61
CA ASP A 87 -16.46 -3.85 -5.65
C ASP A 87 -16.75 -4.50 -4.30
N LEU A 88 -18.05 -4.61 -3.97
CA LEU A 88 -18.53 -5.47 -2.90
C LEU A 88 -18.62 -6.91 -3.43
N VAL A 89 -18.11 -7.85 -2.64
CA VAL A 89 -18.17 -9.28 -2.93
C VAL A 89 -18.70 -10.04 -1.70
N ASP A 90 -19.27 -11.21 -1.92
CA ASP A 90 -19.74 -12.05 -0.82
C ASP A 90 -18.60 -12.66 -0.01
N ASP A 91 -17.47 -12.97 -0.67
CA ASP A 91 -16.26 -13.51 -0.04
C ASP A 91 -15.03 -13.08 -0.84
N VAL A 92 -14.13 -12.31 -0.20
CA VAL A 92 -12.84 -11.89 -0.81
C VAL A 92 -11.93 -13.08 -1.11
N LEU A 93 -12.09 -14.21 -0.42
CA LEU A 93 -11.37 -15.45 -0.66
C LEU A 93 -11.90 -16.26 -1.85
N GLY A 94 -13.02 -15.87 -2.45
CA GLY A 94 -13.53 -16.48 -3.68
C GLY A 94 -12.59 -16.34 -4.87
N ASN A 95 -11.70 -15.35 -4.84
CA ASN A 95 -10.64 -15.16 -5.83
C ASN A 95 -9.41 -14.50 -5.18
N PRO A 96 -8.49 -15.26 -4.56
CA PRO A 96 -7.31 -14.72 -3.86
C PRO A 96 -6.12 -14.44 -4.79
N GLU A 97 -6.18 -14.82 -6.08
CA GLU A 97 -5.10 -14.62 -7.04
C GLU A 97 -4.95 -13.14 -7.39
N GLY A 98 -3.71 -12.68 -7.61
CA GLY A 98 -3.39 -11.32 -8.01
C GLY A 98 -3.47 -10.28 -6.89
N VAL A 99 -3.65 -10.71 -5.64
CA VAL A 99 -3.66 -9.81 -4.48
C VAL A 99 -2.25 -9.27 -4.24
N CYS A 100 -2.10 -7.95 -4.18
CA CYS A 100 -0.83 -7.28 -3.90
C CYS A 100 -0.78 -6.61 -2.51
N LYS A 101 -1.94 -6.38 -1.90
CA LYS A 101 -2.05 -5.84 -0.54
C LYS A 101 -3.33 -6.33 0.11
N MET A 102 -3.26 -6.66 1.39
CA MET A 102 -4.40 -6.93 2.27
C MET A 102 -4.49 -5.83 3.31
N SER A 103 -5.69 -5.37 3.61
CA SER A 103 -5.94 -4.33 4.62
C SER A 103 -7.00 -4.80 5.60
N ILE A 104 -6.73 -4.63 6.89
CA ILE A 104 -7.69 -4.81 7.97
C ILE A 104 -8.12 -3.43 8.43
N PHE A 105 -9.41 -3.21 8.46
CA PHE A 105 -10.03 -2.00 8.97
C PHE A 105 -10.79 -2.29 10.27
N HIS A 106 -10.72 -1.37 11.23
CA HIS A 106 -11.53 -1.43 12.44
C HIS A 106 -11.95 -0.01 12.83
N HIS A 107 -13.26 0.22 12.99
CA HIS A 107 -13.84 1.55 13.20
C HIS A 107 -13.26 2.33 14.38
N ASN A 108 -12.92 1.63 15.47
CA ASN A 108 -12.38 2.30 16.66
C ASN A 108 -10.86 2.45 16.55
N CYS A 109 -10.12 1.33 16.46
CA CYS A 109 -8.66 1.32 16.35
C CYS A 109 -8.17 -0.06 15.89
N ALA A 110 -7.73 -0.19 14.66
CA ALA A 110 -7.14 -1.44 14.16
C ALA A 110 -5.76 -1.71 14.80
N GLU A 111 -5.01 -0.66 15.13
CA GLU A 111 -3.73 -0.76 15.82
C GLU A 111 -3.86 -1.52 17.16
N ASP A 112 -4.82 -1.10 18.01
CA ASP A 112 -5.02 -1.69 19.33
C ASP A 112 -5.63 -3.09 19.26
N VAL A 113 -6.46 -3.37 18.25
CA VAL A 113 -7.22 -4.63 18.15
C VAL A 113 -6.38 -5.76 17.56
N VAL A 114 -5.64 -5.47 16.48
CA VAL A 114 -4.92 -6.49 15.72
C VAL A 114 -3.45 -6.14 15.44
N GLY A 115 -3.05 -4.86 15.50
CA GLY A 115 -1.77 -4.39 15.01
C GLY A 115 -0.59 -5.15 15.61
N ASP A 116 -0.45 -5.14 16.91
CA ASP A 116 0.66 -5.80 17.63
C ASP A 116 0.68 -7.30 17.39
N GLU A 117 -0.48 -7.96 17.38
CA GLU A 117 -0.58 -9.40 17.19
C GLU A 117 -0.21 -9.80 15.77
N PHE A 118 -0.71 -9.06 14.76
CA PHE A 118 -0.38 -9.33 13.36
C PHE A 118 1.08 -9.02 13.05
N ILE A 119 1.64 -7.93 13.57
CA ILE A 119 3.07 -7.62 13.43
C ILE A 119 3.92 -8.76 14.04
N LYS A 120 3.57 -9.25 15.21
CA LYS A 120 4.28 -10.34 15.87
C LYS A 120 4.22 -11.65 15.09
N ARG A 121 3.05 -12.00 14.55
CA ARG A 121 2.83 -13.26 13.81
C ARG A 121 3.40 -13.22 12.40
N TRP A 122 3.10 -12.16 11.68
CA TRP A 122 3.35 -12.05 10.25
C TRP A 122 4.60 -11.23 9.89
N GLY A 123 5.04 -10.31 10.72
CA GLY A 123 6.11 -9.35 10.43
C GLY A 123 7.47 -9.96 10.08
N LYS A 124 7.70 -11.25 10.39
CA LYS A 124 8.89 -11.98 9.93
C LYS A 124 8.79 -12.40 8.46
N LYS A 125 7.59 -12.71 7.98
CA LYS A 125 7.31 -13.23 6.63
C LYS A 125 6.78 -12.15 5.68
N MET A 126 6.03 -11.20 6.21
CA MET A 126 5.33 -10.17 5.46
C MET A 126 5.72 -8.77 5.95
N ASN A 127 5.44 -7.76 5.16
CA ASN A 127 5.49 -6.37 5.58
C ASN A 127 4.13 -5.97 6.15
N VAL A 128 3.99 -5.99 7.49
CA VAL A 128 2.77 -5.60 8.20
C VAL A 128 2.98 -4.23 8.80
N VAL A 129 2.15 -3.26 8.43
CA VAL A 129 2.28 -1.86 8.81
C VAL A 129 0.95 -1.31 9.31
N VAL A 130 0.98 -0.65 10.47
CA VAL A 130 -0.11 0.24 10.89
C VAL A 130 -0.05 1.49 10.03
N SER A 131 -0.96 1.61 9.07
CA SER A 131 -0.99 2.69 8.08
C SER A 131 -1.91 3.85 8.46
N GLY A 132 -2.47 3.80 9.66
CA GLY A 132 -3.33 4.78 10.29
C GLY A 132 -4.08 4.17 11.47
N LYS A 133 -4.74 4.98 12.30
CA LYS A 133 -5.43 4.50 13.49
C LYS A 133 -6.38 3.33 13.24
N CYS A 134 -7.07 3.35 12.11
CA CYS A 134 -8.10 2.35 11.76
C CYS A 134 -7.62 1.28 10.79
N TRP A 135 -6.33 1.28 10.39
CA TRP A 135 -5.82 0.44 9.31
C TRP A 135 -4.55 -0.32 9.66
N VAL A 136 -4.55 -1.61 9.34
CA VAL A 136 -3.35 -2.44 9.29
C VAL A 136 -3.22 -3.01 7.89
N ASP A 137 -2.16 -2.62 7.17
CA ASP A 137 -1.84 -3.08 5.83
C ASP A 137 -0.81 -4.21 5.85
N CYS A 138 -0.96 -5.17 4.96
CA CYS A 138 -0.04 -6.28 4.77
C CYS A 138 0.31 -6.46 3.29
N ALA A 139 1.61 -6.54 2.99
CA ALA A 139 2.15 -6.79 1.66
C ALA A 139 3.33 -7.77 1.74
N ASN A 140 3.90 -8.16 0.61
CA ASN A 140 5.09 -9.01 0.59
C ASN A 140 6.25 -8.37 1.34
N LYS A 141 7.11 -9.22 1.91
CA LYS A 141 8.30 -8.78 2.65
C LYS A 141 9.21 -7.95 1.76
N GLY A 142 9.55 -6.75 2.22
CA GLY A 142 10.38 -5.82 1.46
C GLY A 142 9.63 -4.92 0.48
N ALA A 143 8.33 -5.15 0.24
CA ALA A 143 7.51 -4.23 -0.53
C ALA A 143 7.36 -2.89 0.20
N ASN A 144 7.86 -1.82 -0.38
CA ASN A 144 7.76 -0.45 0.11
C ASN A 144 8.02 0.56 -1.03
N LYS A 145 7.81 1.85 -0.78
CA LYS A 145 8.01 2.89 -1.80
C LYS A 145 9.45 2.94 -2.33
N GLY A 146 10.45 2.62 -1.50
CA GLY A 146 11.86 2.59 -1.92
C GLY A 146 12.18 1.40 -2.81
N SER A 147 11.65 0.21 -2.50
CA SER A 147 11.81 -0.96 -3.37
C SER A 147 11.14 -0.75 -4.73
N ALA A 148 9.97 -0.13 -4.76
CA ALA A 148 9.30 0.23 -6.01
C ALA A 148 10.09 1.27 -6.82
N LEU A 149 10.63 2.31 -6.15
CA LEU A 149 11.50 3.28 -6.82
C LEU A 149 12.75 2.61 -7.40
N ARG A 150 13.35 1.65 -6.68
CA ARG A 150 14.48 0.87 -7.20
C ARG A 150 14.10 0.10 -8.45
N HIS A 151 12.97 -0.62 -8.47
CA HIS A 151 12.48 -1.31 -9.67
C HIS A 151 12.32 -0.36 -10.84
N PHE A 152 11.74 0.81 -10.59
CA PHE A 152 11.57 1.84 -11.61
C PHE A 152 12.91 2.37 -12.13
N GLN A 153 13.87 2.64 -11.24
CA GLN A 153 15.23 3.07 -11.60
C GLN A 153 15.94 2.01 -12.45
N GLU A 154 15.87 0.75 -12.05
CA GLU A 154 16.49 -0.38 -12.78
C GLU A 154 15.89 -0.55 -14.16
N GLU A 155 14.56 -0.46 -14.31
CA GLU A 155 13.85 -0.59 -15.60
C GLU A 155 14.24 0.50 -16.60
N TYR A 156 14.34 1.75 -16.14
CA TYR A 156 14.62 2.90 -17.00
C TYR A 156 16.09 3.32 -17.03
N GLY A 157 16.97 2.61 -16.32
CA GLY A 157 18.39 2.96 -16.23
C GLY A 157 18.67 4.27 -15.52
N ILE A 158 17.78 4.69 -14.60
CA ILE A 158 17.89 5.93 -13.82
C ILE A 158 18.75 5.67 -12.59
N THR A 159 19.73 6.53 -12.35
CA THR A 159 20.61 6.43 -11.19
C THR A 159 20.05 7.17 -9.97
N PRO A 160 20.53 6.87 -8.75
CA PRO A 160 20.21 7.67 -7.57
C PRO A 160 20.55 9.16 -7.73
N ASP A 161 21.63 9.50 -8.45
CA ASP A 161 22.07 10.88 -8.68
C ASP A 161 21.14 11.66 -9.63
N GLU A 162 20.35 10.96 -10.45
CA GLU A 162 19.32 11.52 -11.32
C GLU A 162 17.94 11.55 -10.64
N THR A 163 17.88 11.10 -9.37
CA THR A 163 16.63 10.98 -8.63
C THR A 163 16.52 12.03 -7.55
N LEU A 164 15.41 12.74 -7.54
CA LEU A 164 15.02 13.66 -6.47
C LEU A 164 13.74 13.15 -5.81
N ALA A 165 13.71 13.06 -4.47
CA ALA A 165 12.58 12.53 -3.71
C ALA A 165 12.13 13.48 -2.61
N PHE A 166 10.81 13.54 -2.37
CA PHE A 166 10.21 14.24 -1.24
C PHE A 166 9.38 13.26 -0.40
N GLY A 167 9.41 13.44 0.92
CA GLY A 167 8.65 12.59 1.85
C GLY A 167 8.21 13.32 3.11
N ASP A 168 7.18 12.78 3.78
CA ASP A 168 6.63 13.33 5.01
C ASP A 168 6.45 12.29 6.13
N ASN A 169 6.36 11.00 5.79
CA ASN A 169 6.01 9.96 6.75
C ASN A 169 6.97 8.75 6.69
N LEU A 170 6.89 7.88 7.71
CA LEU A 170 7.81 6.74 7.89
C LEU A 170 7.89 5.81 6.67
N ASN A 171 6.79 5.65 5.93
CA ASN A 171 6.76 4.83 4.71
C ASN A 171 7.50 5.47 3.51
N ASP A 172 8.00 6.71 3.65
CA ASP A 172 8.83 7.39 2.64
C ASP A 172 10.34 7.20 2.87
N ILE A 173 10.76 6.78 4.07
CA ILE A 173 12.17 6.69 4.46
C ILE A 173 12.99 5.88 3.45
N GLU A 174 12.50 4.70 3.06
CA GLU A 174 13.24 3.85 2.12
C GLU A 174 13.28 4.44 0.70
N MET A 175 12.29 5.26 0.33
CA MET A 175 12.29 6.01 -0.93
C MET A 175 13.30 7.16 -0.88
N LEU A 176 13.33 7.92 0.22
CA LEU A 176 14.31 9.01 0.42
C LEU A 176 15.75 8.50 0.37
N LYS A 177 16.05 7.39 1.05
CA LYS A 177 17.38 6.74 1.00
C LYS A 177 17.79 6.26 -0.40
N ARG A 178 16.86 6.15 -1.32
CA ARG A 178 17.09 5.67 -2.68
C ARG A 178 17.45 6.78 -3.67
N ALA A 179 17.27 8.03 -3.28
CA ALA A 179 17.58 9.21 -4.07
C ALA A 179 18.80 9.93 -3.49
N SER A 180 19.74 10.38 -4.34
CA SER A 180 20.86 11.20 -3.88
C SER A 180 20.43 12.63 -3.54
N HIS A 181 19.25 13.03 -4.01
CA HIS A 181 18.64 14.32 -3.71
C HIS A 181 17.30 14.07 -3.00
N SER A 182 17.33 13.96 -1.68
CA SER A 182 16.13 13.71 -0.87
C SER A 182 15.80 14.89 0.04
N PHE A 183 14.51 15.12 0.25
CA PHE A 183 13.99 16.23 1.02
C PHE A 183 12.79 15.82 1.87
N ALA A 184 12.85 16.07 3.15
CA ALA A 184 11.69 16.02 4.03
C ALA A 184 10.95 17.37 3.99
N VAL A 185 9.61 17.35 3.90
CA VAL A 185 8.82 18.57 3.98
C VAL A 185 8.82 19.10 5.42
N GLU A 186 8.48 20.38 5.63
CA GLU A 186 8.56 21.05 6.92
C GLU A 186 7.81 20.33 8.05
N ASN A 187 6.60 19.84 7.74
CA ASN A 187 5.75 19.10 8.69
C ASN A 187 6.03 17.59 8.73
N ALA A 188 7.12 17.12 8.12
CA ALA A 188 7.52 15.71 8.20
C ALA A 188 7.90 15.32 9.64
N ARG A 189 7.76 14.03 9.93
CA ARG A 189 8.22 13.44 11.21
C ARG A 189 9.73 13.56 11.34
N ASP A 190 10.23 13.59 12.57
CA ASP A 190 11.68 13.80 12.83
C ASP A 190 12.53 12.68 12.23
N GLU A 191 12.07 11.42 12.30
CA GLU A 191 12.79 10.27 11.71
C GLU A 191 12.89 10.39 10.17
N VAL A 192 11.92 11.05 9.53
CA VAL A 192 11.92 11.31 8.08
C VAL A 192 12.90 12.42 7.74
N LYS A 193 12.97 13.48 8.56
CA LYS A 193 13.94 14.58 8.43
C LYS A 193 15.37 14.12 8.60
N GLU A 194 15.61 13.13 9.48
CA GLU A 194 16.91 12.52 9.67
C GLU A 194 17.36 11.62 8.50
N ALA A 195 16.38 11.09 7.73
CA ALA A 195 16.65 10.18 6.62
C ALA A 195 16.79 10.87 5.26
N ALA A 196 16.46 12.18 5.18
CA ALA A 196 16.43 12.97 3.96
C ALA A 196 17.75 13.69 3.66
#